data_ff29ba55c80001c2914803566743257b
#
_entry.id   ff29ba55c80001c2914803566743257b
#
_cell.length_a   1.000
_cell.length_b   1.000
_cell.length_c   1.000
_cell.angle_alpha   90.00
_cell.angle_beta   90.00
_cell.angle_gamma   90.00
#
_symmetry.space_group_name_H-M   'P 1'
#
loop_
_entity.id
_entity.type
_entity.pdbx_description
1 polymer ?
#
loop_
_entity_poly.entity_id
_entity_poly.type
_entity_poly.pdbx_seq_one_letter_code
_entity_poly.pdbx_strand_id
1 'polypeptide(L)'
;MIKKIILVTGGAGFIGSNLIKRLANNKQNKIISLDNYSTGKTSNHFLGVEYVKGNTRNIKKHIKISPDIIFHLGEYSRVEKSFDDIDKVFKYNYDSIYAVLKFASENNSKIIYSGSSTKFDKEKGFLLSPYTWTKSINSELVKAYSSWTDLNYAIVYFYNVYGPKQ
;
A
#
# COMPACT_ATOMS: atom_id res chain seq x y z
N MET A 1 -13.64 -16.19 19.25
CA MET A 1 -12.48 -16.19 18.35
C MET A 1 -12.03 -14.76 18.10
N ILE A 2 -10.72 -14.49 18.22
CA ILE A 2 -10.14 -13.15 18.03
C ILE A 2 -10.26 -12.79 16.55
N LYS A 3 -10.96 -11.69 16.22
CA LYS A 3 -11.03 -11.14 14.86
C LYS A 3 -9.69 -10.51 14.52
N LYS A 4 -9.11 -10.86 13.36
CA LYS A 4 -7.98 -10.10 12.82
C LYS A 4 -8.47 -8.76 12.26
N ILE A 5 -7.80 -7.69 12.63
CA ILE A 5 -8.02 -6.35 12.09
C ILE A 5 -7.02 -6.14 10.96
N ILE A 6 -7.53 -5.94 9.76
CA ILE A 6 -6.71 -5.82 8.55
C ILE A 6 -6.95 -4.45 7.93
N LEU A 7 -5.89 -3.69 7.78
CA LEU A 7 -5.90 -2.42 7.05
C LEU A 7 -5.37 -2.64 5.63
N VAL A 8 -6.13 -2.21 4.63
CA VAL A 8 -5.70 -2.19 3.23
C VAL A 8 -5.66 -0.74 2.76
N THR A 9 -4.47 -0.19 2.52
CA THR A 9 -4.36 1.11 1.87
C THR A 9 -4.48 0.93 0.35
N GLY A 10 -5.15 1.85 -0.35
CA GLY A 10 -5.48 1.68 -1.76
C GLY A 10 -6.55 0.61 -2.03
N GLY A 11 -7.43 0.36 -1.05
CA GLY A 11 -8.42 -0.71 -1.13
C GLY A 11 -9.57 -0.47 -2.09
N ALA A 12 -9.77 0.75 -2.58
CA ALA A 12 -10.72 1.07 -3.64
C ALA A 12 -10.12 0.96 -5.05
N GLY A 13 -8.81 0.71 -5.16
CA GLY A 13 -8.09 0.47 -6.41
C GLY A 13 -8.25 -0.96 -6.93
N PHE A 14 -7.61 -1.25 -8.07
CA PHE A 14 -7.69 -2.55 -8.76
C PHE A 14 -7.22 -3.71 -7.85
N ILE A 15 -5.96 -3.72 -7.44
CA ILE A 15 -5.38 -4.83 -6.65
C ILE A 15 -6.02 -4.88 -5.26
N GLY A 16 -6.16 -3.71 -4.59
CA GLY A 16 -6.70 -3.61 -3.24
C GLY A 16 -8.12 -4.14 -3.12
N SER A 17 -8.99 -3.82 -4.08
CA SER A 17 -10.39 -4.29 -4.04
C SER A 17 -10.52 -5.80 -4.27
N ASN A 18 -9.68 -6.40 -5.12
CA ASN A 18 -9.63 -7.85 -5.31
C ASN A 18 -9.08 -8.57 -4.05
N LEU A 19 -8.06 -8.00 -3.40
CA LEU A 19 -7.55 -8.50 -2.13
C LEU A 19 -8.64 -8.44 -1.04
N ILE A 20 -9.31 -7.29 -0.90
CA ILE A 20 -10.41 -7.09 0.07
C ILE A 20 -11.51 -8.13 -0.13
N LYS A 21 -11.95 -8.36 -1.37
CA LYS A 21 -12.93 -9.39 -1.70
C LYS A 21 -12.51 -10.77 -1.19
N ARG A 22 -11.24 -11.13 -1.36
CA ARG A 22 -10.71 -12.41 -0.90
C ARG A 22 -10.64 -12.50 0.63
N LEU A 23 -10.17 -11.44 1.29
CA LEU A 23 -10.05 -11.38 2.75
C LEU A 23 -11.40 -11.38 3.45
N ALA A 24 -12.43 -10.76 2.84
CA ALA A 24 -13.79 -10.68 3.38
C ALA A 24 -14.56 -12.01 3.36
N ASN A 25 -14.08 -13.01 2.63
CA ASN A 25 -14.62 -14.37 2.71
C ASN A 25 -14.44 -15.00 4.10
N ASN A 26 -13.40 -14.61 4.84
CA ASN A 26 -13.25 -14.99 6.23
C ASN A 26 -13.99 -13.98 7.13
N LYS A 27 -15.15 -14.38 7.66
CA LYS A 27 -16.00 -13.55 8.53
C LYS A 27 -15.36 -13.16 9.87
N GLN A 28 -14.22 -13.75 10.21
CA GLN A 28 -13.45 -13.37 11.41
C GLN A 28 -12.55 -12.15 11.17
N ASN A 29 -12.37 -11.72 9.91
CA ASN A 29 -11.62 -10.54 9.58
C ASN A 29 -12.48 -9.27 9.72
N LYS A 30 -11.99 -8.27 10.46
CA LYS A 30 -12.43 -6.89 10.35
C LYS A 30 -11.54 -6.17 9.36
N ILE A 31 -12.09 -5.73 8.24
CA ILE A 31 -11.32 -5.10 7.16
C ILE A 31 -11.65 -3.61 7.11
N ILE A 32 -10.59 -2.80 7.05
CA ILE A 32 -10.67 -1.36 6.87
C ILE A 32 -9.85 -1.01 5.64
N SER A 33 -10.39 -0.17 4.78
CA SER A 33 -9.72 0.39 3.61
C SER A 33 -9.44 1.86 3.83
N LEU A 34 -8.20 2.30 3.63
CA LEU A 34 -7.84 3.72 3.55
C LEU A 34 -7.46 4.05 2.11
N ASP A 35 -8.22 4.92 1.45
CA ASP A 35 -8.00 5.30 0.06
C ASP A 35 -8.23 6.80 -0.15
N ASN A 36 -7.41 7.44 -0.96
CA ASN A 36 -7.57 8.85 -1.30
C ASN A 36 -8.45 9.06 -2.54
N TYR A 37 -8.85 7.97 -3.21
CA TYR A 37 -9.65 7.93 -4.43
C TYR A 37 -9.04 8.68 -5.62
N SER A 38 -7.71 8.79 -5.67
CA SER A 38 -7.03 9.37 -6.85
C SER A 38 -7.23 8.52 -8.11
N THR A 39 -7.32 7.20 -7.95
CA THR A 39 -7.63 6.22 -9.01
C THR A 39 -8.66 5.19 -8.55
N GLY A 40 -8.85 5.04 -7.25
CA GLY A 40 -9.85 4.16 -6.65
C GLY A 40 -11.27 4.63 -6.95
N LYS A 41 -12.21 3.68 -6.99
CA LYS A 41 -13.64 3.93 -7.29
C LYS A 41 -14.53 3.35 -6.20
N THR A 42 -15.61 4.06 -5.85
CA THR A 42 -16.62 3.56 -4.89
C THR A 42 -17.34 2.32 -5.40
N SER A 43 -17.46 2.15 -6.73
CA SER A 43 -17.98 0.93 -7.36
C SER A 43 -17.15 -0.32 -7.06
N ASN A 44 -15.94 -0.16 -6.56
CA ASN A 44 -15.07 -1.26 -6.14
C ASN A 44 -15.29 -1.69 -4.69
N HIS A 45 -16.15 -0.99 -3.95
CA HIS A 45 -16.44 -1.33 -2.57
C HIS A 45 -17.04 -2.73 -2.42
N PHE A 46 -16.73 -3.37 -1.30
CA PHE A 46 -17.25 -4.67 -0.92
C PHE A 46 -18.05 -4.54 0.38
N LEU A 47 -19.21 -5.21 0.42
CA LEU A 47 -20.11 -5.14 1.58
C LEU A 47 -19.42 -5.69 2.85
N GLY A 48 -19.64 -5.03 3.98
CA GLY A 48 -19.08 -5.43 5.27
C GLY A 48 -17.63 -4.95 5.52
N VAL A 49 -17.12 -4.08 4.65
CA VAL A 49 -15.80 -3.44 4.79
C VAL A 49 -15.98 -1.96 5.12
N GLU A 50 -15.19 -1.47 6.05
CA GLU A 50 -15.14 -0.05 6.40
C GLU A 50 -14.22 0.69 5.42
N TYR A 51 -14.75 1.69 4.70
CA TYR A 51 -13.99 2.53 3.77
C TYR A 51 -13.79 3.93 4.34
N VAL A 52 -12.53 4.29 4.54
CA VAL A 52 -12.12 5.60 5.04
C VAL A 52 -11.46 6.37 3.91
N LYS A 53 -11.99 7.56 3.59
CA LYS A 53 -11.37 8.46 2.62
C LYS A 53 -10.24 9.24 3.29
N GLY A 54 -9.01 9.09 2.79
CA GLY A 54 -7.86 9.79 3.34
C GLY A 54 -6.55 9.43 2.67
N ASN A 55 -5.51 10.19 3.00
CA ASN A 55 -4.17 9.99 2.47
C ASN A 55 -3.30 9.24 3.48
N THR A 56 -2.53 8.27 3.01
CA THR A 56 -1.64 7.42 3.83
C THR A 56 -0.57 8.21 4.59
N ARG A 57 -0.10 9.34 4.07
CA ARG A 57 0.82 10.24 4.81
C ARG A 57 0.22 10.79 6.11
N ASN A 58 -1.10 10.81 6.22
CA ASN A 58 -1.85 11.24 7.41
C ASN A 58 -2.57 10.07 8.08
N ILE A 59 -2.07 8.85 7.94
CA ILE A 59 -2.73 7.60 8.39
C ILE A 59 -3.25 7.69 9.82
N LYS A 60 -2.48 8.25 10.76
CA LYS A 60 -2.85 8.43 12.16
C LYS A 60 -4.08 9.33 12.37
N LYS A 61 -4.36 10.25 11.43
CA LYS A 61 -5.58 11.08 11.50
C LYS A 61 -6.82 10.30 11.15
N HIS A 62 -6.68 9.30 10.29
CA HIS A 62 -7.79 8.55 9.72
C HIS A 62 -8.05 7.21 10.41
N ILE A 63 -7.01 6.51 10.82
CA ILE A 63 -7.10 5.19 11.44
C ILE A 63 -6.80 5.31 12.94
N LYS A 64 -7.81 5.01 13.76
CA LYS A 64 -7.76 5.15 15.24
C LYS A 64 -7.69 3.82 15.98
N ILE A 65 -7.60 2.73 15.25
CA ILE A 65 -7.46 1.39 15.81
C ILE A 65 -6.11 0.80 15.41
N SER A 66 -5.64 -0.17 16.16
CA SER A 66 -4.39 -0.89 15.89
C SER A 66 -4.69 -2.10 15.00
N PRO A 67 -4.31 -2.09 13.70
CA PRO A 67 -4.47 -3.25 12.85
C PRO A 67 -3.41 -4.32 13.15
N ASP A 68 -3.77 -5.60 13.05
CA ASP A 68 -2.80 -6.70 13.12
C ASP A 68 -1.92 -6.76 11.87
N ILE A 69 -2.52 -6.46 10.71
CA ILE A 69 -1.86 -6.53 9.40
C ILE A 69 -2.20 -5.30 8.57
N ILE A 70 -1.19 -4.72 7.94
CA ILE A 70 -1.34 -3.61 6.98
C ILE A 70 -0.88 -4.10 5.62
N PHE A 71 -1.78 -4.14 4.63
CA PHE A 71 -1.43 -4.27 3.22
C PHE A 71 -1.28 -2.88 2.63
N HIS A 72 -0.06 -2.48 2.33
CA HIS A 72 0.21 -1.15 1.77
C HIS A 72 0.27 -1.20 0.25
N LEU A 73 -0.89 -0.88 -0.38
CA LEU A 73 -1.09 -0.84 -1.84
C LEU A 73 -1.43 0.58 -2.33
N GLY A 74 -1.60 1.54 -1.41
CA GLY A 74 -2.05 2.91 -1.68
C GLY A 74 -0.92 3.82 -2.14
N GLU A 75 -0.28 3.48 -3.25
CA GLU A 75 0.79 4.24 -3.89
C GLU A 75 0.46 4.54 -5.36
N TYR A 76 1.15 5.50 -5.96
CA TYR A 76 1.08 5.77 -7.39
C TYR A 76 1.61 4.57 -8.18
N SER A 77 0.92 4.14 -9.24
CA SER A 77 1.17 2.86 -9.91
C SER A 77 1.26 2.92 -11.44
N ARG A 78 1.50 4.11 -12.02
CA ARG A 78 1.60 4.30 -13.48
C ARG A 78 3.03 4.64 -13.88
N VAL A 79 3.73 3.69 -14.55
CA VAL A 79 5.15 3.86 -14.92
C VAL A 79 5.34 5.02 -15.90
N GLU A 80 4.69 4.97 -17.07
CA GLU A 80 4.85 5.98 -18.12
C GLU A 80 4.39 7.37 -17.68
N LYS A 81 3.20 7.47 -17.09
CA LYS A 81 2.66 8.73 -16.58
C LYS A 81 3.45 9.31 -15.40
N SER A 82 4.35 8.57 -14.80
CA SER A 82 5.14 9.07 -13.67
C SER A 82 6.09 10.20 -14.07
N PHE A 83 6.46 10.31 -15.33
CA PHE A 83 7.27 11.42 -15.84
C PHE A 83 6.47 12.74 -15.87
N ASP A 84 5.18 12.68 -16.17
CA ASP A 84 4.29 13.86 -16.19
C ASP A 84 3.78 14.21 -14.78
N ASP A 85 3.71 13.21 -13.90
CA ASP A 85 3.09 13.31 -12.58
C ASP A 85 4.13 13.23 -11.43
N ILE A 86 5.37 13.74 -11.62
CA ILE A 86 6.49 13.59 -10.66
C ILE A 86 6.06 13.96 -9.24
N ASP A 87 5.45 15.11 -9.03
CA ASP A 87 5.01 15.59 -7.70
C ASP A 87 4.01 14.64 -7.04
N LYS A 88 3.09 14.06 -7.83
CA LYS A 88 2.12 13.10 -7.31
C LYS A 88 2.80 11.79 -6.93
N VAL A 89 3.79 11.35 -7.72
CA VAL A 89 4.57 10.14 -7.42
C VAL A 89 5.29 10.30 -6.09
N PHE A 90 6.04 11.39 -5.89
CA PHE A 90 6.73 11.64 -4.63
C PHE A 90 5.75 11.75 -3.46
N LYS A 91 4.69 12.53 -3.63
CA LYS A 91 3.66 12.73 -2.60
C LYS A 91 2.96 11.44 -2.16
N TYR A 92 2.67 10.53 -3.10
CA TYR A 92 1.91 9.31 -2.80
C TYR A 92 2.80 8.12 -2.45
N ASN A 93 4.04 8.07 -2.94
CA ASN A 93 4.95 6.98 -2.69
C ASN A 93 5.94 7.36 -1.58
N TYR A 94 6.78 8.36 -1.80
CA TYR A 94 7.89 8.68 -0.91
C TYR A 94 7.43 9.31 0.42
N ASP A 95 6.60 10.35 0.38
CA ASP A 95 6.14 11.03 1.60
C ASP A 95 5.23 10.14 2.47
N SER A 96 4.56 9.17 1.85
CA SER A 96 3.58 8.32 2.52
C SER A 96 4.20 7.13 3.24
N ILE A 97 5.25 6.52 2.68
CA ILE A 97 5.79 5.26 3.20
C ILE A 97 6.29 5.38 4.64
N TYR A 98 7.00 6.46 4.96
CA TYR A 98 7.50 6.67 6.32
C TYR A 98 6.37 6.75 7.35
N ALA A 99 5.28 7.46 7.03
CA ALA A 99 4.13 7.57 7.91
C ALA A 99 3.45 6.20 8.15
N VAL A 100 3.38 5.37 7.11
CA VAL A 100 2.81 4.01 7.21
C VAL A 100 3.71 3.09 8.04
N LEU A 101 5.02 3.11 7.81
CA LEU A 101 6.00 2.32 8.58
C LEU A 101 5.98 2.70 10.07
N LYS A 102 6.00 4.01 10.35
CA LYS A 102 5.90 4.52 11.72
C LYS A 102 4.59 4.07 12.39
N PHE A 103 3.47 4.18 11.68
CA PHE A 103 2.17 3.74 12.19
C PHE A 103 2.16 2.23 12.45
N ALA A 104 2.71 1.42 11.54
CA ALA A 104 2.80 -0.03 11.71
C ALA A 104 3.64 -0.42 12.93
N SER A 105 4.82 0.20 13.09
CA SER A 105 5.72 -0.05 14.24
C SER A 105 5.06 0.32 15.58
N GLU A 106 4.45 1.50 15.67
CA GLU A 106 3.78 1.97 16.90
C GLU A 106 2.58 1.11 17.31
N ASN A 107 1.98 0.38 16.38
CA ASN A 107 0.84 -0.51 16.62
C ASN A 107 1.22 -2.00 16.65
N ASN A 108 2.50 -2.34 16.58
CA ASN A 108 2.98 -3.72 16.46
C ASN A 108 2.32 -4.50 15.30
N SER A 109 2.01 -3.79 14.21
CA SER A 109 1.36 -4.36 13.04
C SER A 109 2.39 -5.03 12.12
N LYS A 110 2.03 -6.16 11.51
CA LYS A 110 2.79 -6.67 10.36
C LYS A 110 2.47 -5.84 9.12
N ILE A 111 3.49 -5.36 8.40
CA ILE A 111 3.30 -4.69 7.11
C ILE A 111 3.60 -5.63 5.94
N ILE A 112 2.72 -5.64 4.94
CA ILE A 112 2.94 -6.28 3.64
C ILE A 112 2.99 -5.16 2.60
N TYR A 113 4.20 -4.89 2.13
CA TYR A 113 4.48 -3.81 1.19
C TYR A 113 4.40 -4.28 -0.26
N SER A 114 3.77 -3.49 -1.10
CA SER A 114 3.69 -3.72 -2.55
C SER A 114 4.94 -3.17 -3.25
N GLY A 115 5.96 -3.99 -3.41
CA GLY A 115 7.10 -3.70 -4.25
C GLY A 115 6.76 -3.82 -5.74
N SER A 116 7.72 -3.49 -6.60
CA SER A 116 7.62 -3.63 -8.06
C SER A 116 8.78 -4.42 -8.61
N SER A 117 8.50 -5.28 -9.61
CA SER A 117 9.53 -6.03 -10.34
C SER A 117 10.50 -5.12 -11.11
N THR A 118 10.10 -3.88 -11.41
CA THR A 118 10.97 -2.89 -12.07
C THR A 118 12.25 -2.60 -11.29
N LYS A 119 12.27 -2.91 -9.98
CA LYS A 119 13.48 -2.85 -9.16
C LYS A 119 14.61 -3.77 -9.70
N PHE A 120 14.26 -4.87 -10.33
CA PHE A 120 15.23 -5.86 -10.82
C PHE A 120 15.74 -5.58 -12.24
N ASP A 121 15.23 -4.53 -12.89
CA ASP A 121 15.66 -4.08 -14.22
C ASP A 121 16.99 -3.33 -14.12
N LYS A 122 18.09 -4.07 -14.20
CA LYS A 122 19.46 -3.54 -14.06
C LYS A 122 19.94 -2.79 -15.29
N GLU A 123 19.28 -2.93 -16.45
CA GLU A 123 19.75 -2.37 -17.72
C GLU A 123 19.50 -0.85 -17.84
N LYS A 124 18.61 -0.27 -17.04
CA LYS A 124 18.19 1.12 -17.18
C LYS A 124 19.00 2.14 -16.37
N GLY A 125 19.93 1.70 -15.53
CA GLY A 125 20.84 2.59 -14.79
C GLY A 125 20.14 3.80 -14.14
N PHE A 126 20.63 5.03 -14.43
CA PHE A 126 20.08 6.28 -13.92
C PHE A 126 18.78 6.75 -14.62
N LEU A 127 18.32 6.06 -15.67
CA LEU A 127 17.12 6.39 -16.44
C LEU A 127 15.85 5.75 -15.86
N LEU A 128 15.82 5.49 -14.57
CA LEU A 128 14.65 4.97 -13.91
C LEU A 128 13.51 6.02 -13.93
N SER A 129 12.29 5.57 -14.22
CA SER A 129 11.14 6.44 -14.05
C SER A 129 10.97 6.88 -12.59
N PRO A 130 10.34 8.04 -12.30
CA PRO A 130 10.03 8.45 -10.92
C PRO A 130 9.30 7.37 -10.13
N TYR A 131 8.39 6.63 -10.78
CA TYR A 131 7.73 5.48 -10.20
C TYR A 131 8.73 4.38 -9.79
N THR A 132 9.57 3.93 -10.72
CA THR A 132 10.54 2.84 -10.46
C THR A 132 11.53 3.23 -9.38
N TRP A 133 12.02 4.48 -9.41
CA TRP A 133 12.93 5.00 -8.40
C TRP A 133 12.29 4.98 -7.01
N THR A 134 11.07 5.54 -6.88
CA THR A 134 10.38 5.57 -5.58
C THR A 134 10.06 4.17 -5.06
N LYS A 135 9.65 3.23 -5.91
CA LYS A 135 9.39 1.85 -5.52
C LYS A 135 10.65 1.11 -5.05
N SER A 136 11.79 1.40 -5.70
CA SER A 136 13.08 0.81 -5.32
C SER A 136 13.54 1.32 -3.97
N ILE A 137 13.57 2.64 -3.76
CA ILE A 137 14.03 3.24 -2.51
C ILE A 137 13.08 2.90 -1.34
N ASN A 138 11.77 2.87 -1.58
CA ASN A 138 10.80 2.48 -0.57
C ASN A 138 10.96 1.02 -0.13
N SER A 139 11.32 0.12 -1.06
CA SER A 139 11.62 -1.27 -0.71
C SER A 139 12.85 -1.38 0.21
N GLU A 140 13.88 -0.58 -0.03
CA GLU A 140 15.05 -0.51 0.86
C GLU A 140 14.71 0.15 2.20
N LEU A 141 13.90 1.21 2.18
CA LEU A 141 13.45 1.86 3.43
C LEU A 141 12.65 0.89 4.30
N VAL A 142 11.76 0.06 3.73
CA VAL A 142 11.01 -0.95 4.49
C VAL A 142 11.96 -1.90 5.21
N LYS A 143 13.01 -2.39 4.53
CA LYS A 143 14.01 -3.29 5.13
C LYS A 143 14.80 -2.60 6.25
N ALA A 144 15.33 -1.40 5.96
CA ALA A 144 16.11 -0.64 6.91
C ALA A 144 15.29 -0.25 8.14
N TYR A 145 14.08 0.26 7.94
CA TYR A 145 13.19 0.64 9.03
C TYR A 145 12.82 -0.55 9.93
N SER A 146 12.59 -1.72 9.32
CA SER A 146 12.35 -2.96 10.05
C SER A 146 13.54 -3.33 10.94
N SER A 147 14.77 -3.23 10.43
CA SER A 147 15.98 -3.53 11.23
C SER A 147 16.21 -2.54 12.38
N TRP A 148 15.70 -1.31 12.28
CA TRP A 148 15.81 -0.30 13.33
C TRP A 148 14.74 -0.41 14.42
N THR A 149 13.60 -1.04 14.11
CA THR A 149 12.39 -1.00 14.96
C THR A 149 11.77 -2.37 15.24
N ASP A 150 12.40 -3.45 14.82
CA ASP A 150 11.87 -4.83 14.88
C ASP A 150 10.50 -5.00 14.20
N LEU A 151 10.17 -4.12 13.23
CA LEU A 151 8.92 -4.17 12.50
C LEU A 151 8.81 -5.44 11.66
N ASN A 152 7.80 -6.25 11.91
CA ASN A 152 7.54 -7.44 11.09
C ASN A 152 7.03 -7.03 9.70
N TYR A 153 7.71 -7.45 8.64
CA TYR A 153 7.35 -7.08 7.28
C TYR A 153 7.43 -8.24 6.27
N ALA A 154 6.79 -8.02 5.13
CA ALA A 154 7.01 -8.77 3.90
C ALA A 154 6.96 -7.80 2.72
N ILE A 155 7.75 -8.03 1.68
CA ILE A 155 7.67 -7.29 0.42
C ILE A 155 7.23 -8.24 -0.67
N VAL A 156 6.13 -7.90 -1.36
CA VAL A 156 5.62 -8.65 -2.52
C VAL A 156 5.95 -7.85 -3.77
N TYR A 157 6.80 -8.38 -4.63
CA TYR A 157 7.16 -7.73 -5.89
C TYR A 157 6.17 -8.12 -6.98
N PHE A 158 5.31 -7.17 -7.36
CA PHE A 158 4.38 -7.37 -8.45
C PHE A 158 5.06 -7.23 -9.82
N TYR A 159 4.79 -8.17 -10.68
CA TYR A 159 5.02 -8.10 -12.13
C TYR A 159 3.77 -7.51 -12.81
N ASN A 160 3.50 -7.86 -14.06
CA ASN A 160 2.31 -7.40 -14.74
C ASN A 160 1.07 -8.09 -14.13
N VAL A 161 0.27 -7.31 -13.42
CA VAL A 161 -0.98 -7.79 -12.83
C VAL A 161 -2.13 -7.42 -13.76
N TYR A 162 -3.00 -8.37 -14.03
CA TYR A 162 -4.18 -8.18 -14.85
C TYR A 162 -5.40 -8.84 -14.19
N GLY A 163 -6.60 -8.38 -14.54
CA GLY A 163 -7.81 -8.98 -14.02
C GLY A 163 -8.98 -8.00 -13.86
N PRO A 164 -10.05 -8.45 -13.19
CA PRO A 164 -11.25 -7.63 -12.99
C PRO A 164 -10.94 -6.32 -12.25
N LYS A 165 -11.61 -5.23 -12.67
CA LYS A 165 -11.49 -3.87 -12.08
C LYS A 165 -10.18 -3.14 -12.36
N GLN A 166 -9.42 -3.58 -13.35
CA GLN A 166 -8.20 -2.90 -13.81
C GLN A 166 -8.53 -1.55 -14.46
#